data_d9e17957440f76670e3514bdc7d6ba44
#
_entry.id   d9e17957440f76670e3514bdc7d6ba44
#
_cell.length_a   1.000
_cell.length_b   1.000
_cell.length_c   1.000
_cell.angle_alpha   90.00
_cell.angle_beta   90.00
_cell.angle_gamma   90.00
#
_symmetry.space_group_name_H-M   'P 1'
#
loop_
_entity.id
_entity.type
_entity.pdbx_description
1 polymer ?
#
loop_
_entity_poly.entity_id
_entity_poly.type
_entity_poly.pdbx_seq_one_letter_code
_entity_poly.pdbx_strand_id
1 'polypeptide(L)'
;MTSTTSTAIHTTPSSWLQTLYFTRAAFSLIWVALAFTVAQTSPVIASVLLVLYPAWDALANALDAKKSGGLSANPLQTINTVISAITTAAMAVAVSRGMSAVFVVFGAWAVLSGLLQLGTALKRWKTSGAQWAMALSGAQSALAGVLFVTQANGPDPMLQRLAGYAAVGALYFLISASVLLYRKSR
;
A
#
# COMPACT_ATOMS: atom_id res chain seq x y z
N MET A 1 23.24 -31.07 28.14
CA MET A 1 22.66 -31.02 26.78
C MET A 1 21.90 -29.72 26.66
N THR A 2 22.56 -28.69 26.16
CA THR A 2 21.95 -27.37 25.89
C THR A 2 21.39 -27.38 24.48
N SER A 3 20.06 -27.45 24.39
CA SER A 3 19.33 -27.37 23.11
C SER A 3 19.37 -25.93 22.63
N THR A 4 20.22 -25.62 21.66
CA THR A 4 20.25 -24.33 20.96
C THR A 4 19.09 -24.31 19.99
N THR A 5 18.00 -23.64 20.37
CA THR A 5 16.86 -23.38 19.47
C THR A 5 17.35 -22.38 18.44
N SER A 6 17.74 -22.87 17.27
CA SER A 6 18.05 -22.06 16.11
C SER A 6 16.76 -21.39 15.62
N THR A 7 16.59 -20.12 15.91
CA THR A 7 15.51 -19.30 15.34
C THR A 7 15.80 -19.15 13.85
N ALA A 8 15.15 -19.96 13.03
CA ALA A 8 15.23 -19.84 11.58
C ALA A 8 14.73 -18.43 11.16
N ILE A 9 15.65 -17.60 10.70
CA ILE A 9 15.32 -16.30 10.09
C ILE A 9 14.64 -16.62 8.76
N HIS A 10 13.32 -16.59 8.72
CA HIS A 10 12.55 -16.71 7.49
C HIS A 10 12.80 -15.48 6.62
N THR A 11 13.76 -15.57 5.71
CA THR A 11 14.00 -14.54 4.70
C THR A 11 12.96 -14.67 3.59
N THR A 12 12.28 -13.57 3.29
CA THR A 12 11.36 -13.53 2.14
C THR A 12 12.15 -13.73 0.85
N PRO A 13 11.80 -14.69 -0.01
CA PRO A 13 12.49 -14.88 -1.27
C PRO A 13 12.46 -13.59 -2.11
N SER A 14 13.60 -13.15 -2.63
CA SER A 14 13.71 -11.93 -3.44
C SER A 14 12.81 -11.96 -4.69
N SER A 15 12.61 -13.16 -5.26
CA SER A 15 11.70 -13.38 -6.39
C SER A 15 10.24 -13.09 -6.03
N TRP A 16 9.80 -13.44 -4.83
CA TRP A 16 8.45 -13.12 -4.37
C TRP A 16 8.24 -11.62 -4.22
N LEU A 17 9.16 -10.92 -3.54
CA LEU A 17 9.08 -9.46 -3.38
C LEU A 17 9.09 -8.73 -4.72
N GLN A 18 9.91 -9.18 -5.67
CA GLN A 18 9.93 -8.66 -7.02
C GLN A 18 8.56 -8.80 -7.70
N THR A 19 7.98 -9.99 -7.68
CA THR A 19 6.64 -10.24 -8.25
C THR A 19 5.59 -9.38 -7.57
N LEU A 20 5.59 -9.32 -6.23
CA LEU A 20 4.66 -8.52 -5.46
C LEU A 20 4.72 -7.02 -5.84
N TYR A 21 5.92 -6.46 -5.93
CA TYR A 21 6.09 -5.04 -6.27
C TYR A 21 5.67 -4.73 -7.71
N PHE A 22 5.99 -5.59 -8.68
CA PHE A 22 5.48 -5.43 -10.04
C PHE A 22 3.96 -5.52 -10.10
N THR A 23 3.35 -6.46 -9.39
CA THR A 23 1.89 -6.60 -9.34
C THR A 23 1.22 -5.39 -8.68
N ARG A 24 1.79 -4.87 -7.59
CA ARG A 24 1.30 -3.64 -6.94
C ARG A 24 1.44 -2.43 -7.87
N ALA A 25 2.55 -2.30 -8.57
CA ALA A 25 2.75 -1.23 -9.55
C ALA A 25 1.74 -1.31 -10.69
N ALA A 26 1.56 -2.49 -11.29
CA ALA A 26 0.63 -2.70 -12.38
C ALA A 26 -0.82 -2.37 -11.97
N PHE A 27 -1.26 -2.87 -10.80
CA PHE A 27 -2.57 -2.54 -10.26
C PHE A 27 -2.74 -1.03 -10.08
N SER A 28 -1.77 -0.36 -9.43
CA SER A 28 -1.84 1.08 -9.18
C SER A 28 -1.85 1.89 -10.47
N LEU A 29 -1.07 1.51 -11.49
CA LEU A 29 -1.06 2.20 -12.79
C LEU A 29 -2.40 2.05 -13.53
N ILE A 30 -2.98 0.85 -13.53
CA ILE A 30 -4.31 0.60 -14.11
C ILE A 30 -5.36 1.43 -13.36
N TRP A 31 -5.31 1.40 -12.02
CA TRP A 31 -6.22 2.17 -11.19
C TRP A 31 -6.12 3.69 -11.48
N VAL A 32 -4.90 4.22 -11.58
CA VAL A 32 -4.64 5.63 -11.91
C VAL A 32 -5.18 5.97 -13.30
N ALA A 33 -4.92 5.13 -14.30
CA ALA A 33 -5.45 5.34 -15.64
C ALA A 33 -6.99 5.40 -15.65
N LEU A 34 -7.65 4.47 -14.95
CA LEU A 34 -9.10 4.46 -14.82
C LEU A 34 -9.62 5.67 -14.03
N ALA A 35 -8.91 6.12 -12.99
CA ALA A 35 -9.28 7.29 -12.20
C ALA A 35 -9.22 8.59 -13.01
N PHE A 36 -8.26 8.73 -13.92
CA PHE A 36 -8.14 9.91 -14.80
C PHE A 36 -9.00 9.85 -16.05
N THR A 37 -9.57 8.71 -16.40
CA THR A 37 -10.38 8.53 -17.62
C THR A 37 -11.83 8.20 -17.27
N VAL A 38 -12.16 6.93 -17.15
CA VAL A 38 -13.55 6.43 -17.04
C VAL A 38 -14.24 6.92 -15.77
N ALA A 39 -13.52 7.04 -14.65
CA ALA A 39 -14.09 7.49 -13.38
C ALA A 39 -14.52 8.97 -13.40
N GLN A 40 -14.04 9.77 -14.35
CA GLN A 40 -14.43 11.18 -14.50
C GLN A 40 -15.89 11.32 -14.98
N THR A 41 -16.38 10.33 -15.72
CA THR A 41 -17.71 10.33 -16.31
C THR A 41 -18.69 9.39 -15.61
N SER A 42 -18.20 8.55 -14.69
CA SER A 42 -19.02 7.55 -13.99
C SER A 42 -18.79 7.55 -12.48
N PRO A 43 -19.69 8.13 -11.68
CA PRO A 43 -19.61 8.10 -10.22
C PRO A 43 -19.58 6.67 -9.66
N VAL A 44 -20.23 5.73 -10.33
CA VAL A 44 -20.22 4.30 -9.92
C VAL A 44 -18.81 3.73 -10.05
N ILE A 45 -18.14 3.96 -11.18
CA ILE A 45 -16.76 3.50 -11.39
C ILE A 45 -15.82 4.19 -10.41
N ALA A 46 -15.96 5.48 -10.16
CA ALA A 46 -15.19 6.20 -9.15
C ALA A 46 -15.33 5.56 -7.77
N SER A 47 -16.57 5.25 -7.35
CA SER A 47 -16.85 4.59 -6.07
C SER A 47 -16.23 3.19 -5.99
N VAL A 48 -16.36 2.39 -7.04
CA VAL A 48 -15.75 1.05 -7.11
C VAL A 48 -14.22 1.14 -6.99
N LEU A 49 -13.59 2.05 -7.71
CA LEU A 49 -12.15 2.25 -7.65
C LEU A 49 -11.68 2.65 -6.24
N LEU A 50 -12.40 3.55 -5.57
CA LEU A 50 -12.08 4.00 -4.22
C LEU A 50 -12.16 2.87 -3.19
N VAL A 51 -13.17 2.00 -3.27
CA VAL A 51 -13.32 0.83 -2.39
C VAL A 51 -12.26 -0.24 -2.72
N LEU A 52 -11.97 -0.43 -4.00
CA LEU A 52 -11.06 -1.47 -4.47
C LEU A 52 -9.59 -1.21 -4.04
N TYR A 53 -9.18 0.05 -3.90
CA TYR A 53 -7.79 0.38 -3.59
C TYR A 53 -7.32 -0.14 -2.22
N PRO A 54 -8.02 0.14 -1.10
CA PRO A 54 -7.68 -0.45 0.19
C PRO A 54 -7.94 -1.96 0.25
N ALA A 55 -8.94 -2.49 -0.49
CA ALA A 55 -9.17 -3.93 -0.58
C ALA A 55 -7.98 -4.66 -1.21
N TRP A 56 -7.44 -4.11 -2.28
CA TRP A 56 -6.22 -4.60 -2.91
C TRP A 56 -5.02 -4.56 -1.97
N ASP A 57 -4.86 -3.46 -1.23
CA ASP A 57 -3.76 -3.34 -0.25
C ASP A 57 -3.87 -4.38 0.86
N ALA A 58 -5.08 -4.66 1.36
CA ALA A 58 -5.32 -5.73 2.32
C ALA A 58 -4.88 -7.09 1.77
N LEU A 59 -5.29 -7.43 0.55
CA LEU A 59 -4.91 -8.67 -0.12
C LEU A 59 -3.39 -8.78 -0.31
N ALA A 60 -2.76 -7.72 -0.82
CA ALA A 60 -1.33 -7.70 -1.08
C ALA A 60 -0.51 -7.90 0.21
N ASN A 61 -0.89 -7.26 1.31
CA ASN A 61 -0.23 -7.42 2.61
C ASN A 61 -0.46 -8.82 3.21
N ALA A 62 -1.67 -9.38 3.08
CA ALA A 62 -1.97 -10.75 3.52
C ALA A 62 -1.14 -11.79 2.77
N LEU A 63 -1.02 -11.63 1.43
CA LEU A 63 -0.20 -12.50 0.60
C LEU A 63 1.29 -12.36 0.93
N ASP A 64 1.77 -11.14 1.17
CA ASP A 64 3.15 -10.90 1.59
C ASP A 64 3.45 -11.57 2.94
N ALA A 65 2.61 -11.37 3.93
CA ALA A 65 2.77 -12.00 5.24
C ALA A 65 2.77 -13.53 5.13
N LYS A 66 1.83 -14.10 4.36
CA LYS A 66 1.73 -15.55 4.16
C LYS A 66 2.99 -16.12 3.51
N LYS A 67 3.54 -15.46 2.50
CA LYS A 67 4.75 -15.89 1.77
C LYS A 67 6.05 -15.61 2.53
N SER A 68 6.01 -14.76 3.54
CA SER A 68 7.16 -14.37 4.37
C SER A 68 7.22 -15.09 5.71
N GLY A 69 6.62 -16.27 5.85
CA GLY A 69 6.64 -17.09 7.06
C GLY A 69 5.34 -17.10 7.86
N GLY A 70 4.27 -16.52 7.33
CA GLY A 70 2.93 -16.52 7.94
C GLY A 70 2.55 -15.22 8.64
N LEU A 71 1.28 -15.09 8.96
CA LEU A 71 0.70 -13.89 9.57
C LEU A 71 1.29 -13.59 10.96
N SER A 72 1.45 -14.60 11.79
CA SER A 72 2.01 -14.44 13.14
C SER A 72 3.48 -14.00 13.14
N ALA A 73 4.26 -14.42 12.16
CA ALA A 73 5.66 -14.00 12.00
C ALA A 73 5.81 -12.58 11.44
N ASN A 74 4.76 -12.02 10.85
CA ASN A 74 4.78 -10.72 10.16
C ASN A 74 3.69 -9.77 10.71
N PRO A 75 3.79 -9.33 11.97
CA PRO A 75 2.74 -8.56 12.63
C PRO A 75 2.43 -7.24 11.94
N LEU A 76 3.41 -6.54 11.37
CA LEU A 76 3.18 -5.26 10.69
C LEU A 76 2.32 -5.44 9.43
N GLN A 77 2.59 -6.46 8.60
CA GLN A 77 1.77 -6.77 7.43
C GLN A 77 0.38 -7.26 7.84
N THR A 78 0.30 -8.03 8.91
CA THR A 78 -0.98 -8.53 9.44
C THR A 78 -1.86 -7.38 9.94
N ILE A 79 -1.29 -6.46 10.70
CA ILE A 79 -2.00 -5.25 11.16
C ILE A 79 -2.43 -4.42 9.95
N ASN A 80 -1.55 -4.24 8.96
CA ASN A 80 -1.89 -3.49 7.76
C ASN A 80 -3.03 -4.16 6.96
N THR A 81 -3.04 -5.48 6.87
CA THR A 81 -4.15 -6.25 6.27
C THR A 81 -5.47 -5.94 6.98
N VAL A 82 -5.50 -5.97 8.31
CA VAL A 82 -6.71 -5.69 9.10
C VAL A 82 -7.15 -4.24 8.91
N ILE A 83 -6.23 -3.28 9.02
CA ILE A 83 -6.53 -1.85 8.82
C ILE A 83 -7.10 -1.61 7.41
N SER A 84 -6.49 -2.17 6.37
CA SER A 84 -6.94 -1.99 4.99
C SER A 84 -8.30 -2.68 4.73
N ALA A 85 -8.56 -3.82 5.38
CA ALA A 85 -9.88 -4.46 5.31
C ALA A 85 -10.98 -3.61 6.00
N ILE A 86 -10.72 -3.06 7.18
CA ILE A 86 -11.62 -2.13 7.88
C ILE A 86 -11.83 -0.88 7.02
N THR A 87 -10.76 -0.34 6.44
CA THR A 87 -10.82 0.83 5.56
C THR A 87 -11.66 0.56 4.32
N THR A 88 -11.62 -0.65 3.75
CA THR A 88 -12.46 -1.04 2.63
C THR A 88 -13.95 -0.91 2.98
N ALA A 89 -14.34 -1.40 4.14
CA ALA A 89 -15.73 -1.26 4.62
C ALA A 89 -16.09 0.21 4.90
N ALA A 90 -15.18 0.95 5.56
CA ALA A 90 -15.37 2.38 5.82
C ALA A 90 -15.48 3.19 4.51
N MET A 91 -14.68 2.85 3.50
CA MET A 91 -14.70 3.49 2.19
C MET A 91 -16.03 3.25 1.46
N ALA A 92 -16.59 2.03 1.53
CA ALA A 92 -17.91 1.73 0.97
C ALA A 92 -19.01 2.61 1.57
N VAL A 93 -18.88 3.02 2.83
CA VAL A 93 -19.80 3.99 3.46
C VAL A 93 -19.41 5.42 3.05
N ALA A 94 -18.13 5.76 3.00
CA ALA A 94 -17.66 7.11 2.73
C ALA A 94 -18.05 7.59 1.31
N VAL A 95 -18.03 6.71 0.30
CA VAL A 95 -18.40 7.08 -1.08
C VAL A 95 -19.85 7.53 -1.20
N SER A 96 -20.76 7.05 -0.35
CA SER A 96 -22.15 7.53 -0.30
C SER A 96 -22.30 8.87 0.43
N ARG A 97 -21.28 9.32 1.16
CA ARG A 97 -21.27 10.58 1.93
C ARG A 97 -20.53 11.72 1.25
N GLY A 98 -19.90 11.45 0.12
CA GLY A 98 -19.18 12.44 -0.69
C GLY A 98 -17.67 12.47 -0.48
N MET A 99 -17.00 13.28 -1.29
CA MET A 99 -15.53 13.30 -1.37
C MET A 99 -14.84 13.75 -0.08
N SER A 100 -15.46 14.62 0.73
CA SER A 100 -14.90 14.98 2.04
C SER A 100 -14.74 13.76 2.96
N ALA A 101 -15.78 12.90 3.04
CA ALA A 101 -15.72 11.67 3.82
C ALA A 101 -14.67 10.68 3.23
N VAL A 102 -14.58 10.58 1.91
CA VAL A 102 -13.56 9.78 1.21
C VAL A 102 -12.16 10.25 1.59
N PHE A 103 -11.91 11.56 1.58
CA PHE A 103 -10.59 12.12 1.95
C PHE A 103 -10.22 11.84 3.40
N VAL A 104 -11.16 11.93 4.33
CA VAL A 104 -10.90 11.58 5.75
C VAL A 104 -10.53 10.10 5.87
N VAL A 105 -11.34 9.20 5.30
CA VAL A 105 -11.12 7.75 5.39
C VAL A 105 -9.83 7.34 4.69
N PHE A 106 -9.61 7.83 3.45
CA PHE A 106 -8.40 7.55 2.68
C PHE A 106 -7.16 8.11 3.36
N GLY A 107 -7.24 9.34 3.88
CA GLY A 107 -6.14 9.99 4.56
C GLY A 107 -5.74 9.27 5.85
N ALA A 108 -6.71 8.90 6.69
CA ALA A 108 -6.45 8.11 7.89
C ALA A 108 -5.79 6.76 7.55
N TRP A 109 -6.30 6.08 6.52
CA TRP A 109 -5.69 4.84 6.02
C TRP A 109 -4.27 5.07 5.50
N ALA A 110 -4.03 6.11 4.72
CA ALA A 110 -2.71 6.41 4.15
C ALA A 110 -1.67 6.71 5.25
N VAL A 111 -2.07 7.36 6.36
CA VAL A 111 -1.20 7.53 7.54
C VAL A 111 -0.86 6.17 8.14
N LEU A 112 -1.85 5.36 8.49
CA LEU A 112 -1.65 4.11 9.20
C LEU A 112 -0.88 3.10 8.35
N SER A 113 -1.31 2.87 7.11
CA SER A 113 -0.64 1.93 6.20
C SER A 113 0.75 2.41 5.81
N GLY A 114 0.95 3.73 5.64
CA GLY A 114 2.25 4.32 5.38
C GLY A 114 3.25 4.10 6.51
N LEU A 115 2.85 4.31 7.76
CA LEU A 115 3.69 4.04 8.94
C LEU A 115 4.02 2.54 9.08
N LEU A 116 3.06 1.66 8.82
CA LEU A 116 3.28 0.21 8.84
C LEU A 116 4.20 -0.25 7.70
N GLN A 117 4.05 0.34 6.52
CA GLN A 117 4.97 0.09 5.39
C GLN A 117 6.38 0.56 5.70
N LEU A 118 6.54 1.76 6.28
CA LEU A 118 7.84 2.28 6.74
C LEU A 118 8.46 1.33 7.76
N GLY A 119 7.70 0.91 8.77
CA GLY A 119 8.17 -0.04 9.79
C GLY A 119 8.58 -1.38 9.17
N THR A 120 7.82 -1.90 8.20
CA THR A 120 8.16 -3.13 7.47
C THR A 120 9.44 -2.97 6.67
N ALA A 121 9.63 -1.84 5.98
CA ALA A 121 10.83 -1.55 5.21
C ALA A 121 12.08 -1.45 6.12
N LEU A 122 11.94 -0.80 7.27
CA LEU A 122 13.03 -0.70 8.25
C LEU A 122 13.40 -2.08 8.83
N LYS A 123 12.40 -2.92 9.16
CA LYS A 123 12.63 -4.30 9.61
C LYS A 123 13.35 -5.15 8.57
N ARG A 124 13.03 -4.96 7.28
CA ARG A 124 13.63 -5.70 6.15
C ARG A 124 14.90 -5.06 5.60
N TRP A 125 15.36 -3.94 6.16
CA TRP A 125 16.45 -3.12 5.58
C TRP A 125 17.71 -3.91 5.27
N LYS A 126 18.11 -4.81 6.20
CA LYS A 126 19.34 -5.62 6.07
C LYS A 126 19.13 -6.95 5.35
N THR A 127 17.88 -7.41 5.23
CA THR A 127 17.58 -8.76 4.72
C THR A 127 17.03 -8.78 3.30
N SER A 128 16.48 -7.65 2.85
CA SER A 128 15.84 -7.56 1.52
C SER A 128 16.30 -6.31 0.80
N GLY A 129 16.54 -6.41 -0.50
CA GLY A 129 16.92 -5.27 -1.33
C GLY A 129 15.79 -4.27 -1.53
N ALA A 130 16.16 -3.06 -2.01
CA ALA A 130 15.22 -1.99 -2.40
C ALA A 130 14.34 -1.41 -1.28
N GLN A 131 14.67 -1.65 -0.01
CA GLN A 131 13.85 -1.20 1.12
C GLN A 131 13.88 0.33 1.32
N TRP A 132 14.89 1.01 0.82
CA TRP A 132 14.96 2.48 0.85
C TRP A 132 13.77 3.13 0.10
N ALA A 133 13.41 2.59 -1.07
CA ALA A 133 12.27 3.10 -1.84
C ALA A 133 10.93 2.81 -1.12
N MET A 134 10.82 1.65 -0.46
CA MET A 134 9.65 1.32 0.35
C MET A 134 9.53 2.19 1.61
N ALA A 135 10.67 2.53 2.23
CA ALA A 135 10.69 3.44 3.38
C ALA A 135 10.26 4.87 2.98
N LEU A 136 10.79 5.39 1.86
CA LEU A 136 10.38 6.68 1.31
C LEU A 136 8.88 6.68 0.95
N SER A 137 8.41 5.63 0.29
CA SER A 137 6.99 5.46 -0.03
C SER A 137 6.11 5.48 1.22
N GLY A 138 6.48 4.76 2.26
CA GLY A 138 5.74 4.73 3.53
C GLY A 138 5.71 6.09 4.22
N ALA A 139 6.85 6.79 4.30
CA ALA A 139 6.94 8.12 4.88
C ALA A 139 6.10 9.14 4.10
N GLN A 140 6.19 9.12 2.76
CA GLN A 140 5.39 10.00 1.90
C GLN A 140 3.89 9.69 2.01
N SER A 141 3.51 8.40 2.11
CA SER A 141 2.12 8.00 2.32
C SER A 141 1.56 8.58 3.63
N ALA A 142 2.31 8.49 4.73
CA ALA A 142 1.89 9.05 6.00
C ALA A 142 1.71 10.58 5.92
N LEU A 143 2.64 11.30 5.29
CA LEU A 143 2.53 12.75 5.09
C LEU A 143 1.35 13.13 4.19
N ALA A 144 1.17 12.43 3.07
CA ALA A 144 0.04 12.65 2.17
C ALA A 144 -1.30 12.38 2.88
N GLY A 145 -1.36 11.36 3.72
CA GLY A 145 -2.55 11.05 4.51
C GLY A 145 -2.95 12.18 5.45
N VAL A 146 -1.99 12.80 6.13
CA VAL A 146 -2.26 14.00 6.95
C VAL A 146 -2.81 15.13 6.08
N LEU A 147 -2.22 15.38 4.90
CA LEU A 147 -2.70 16.40 3.98
C LEU A 147 -4.12 16.12 3.50
N PHE A 148 -4.48 14.87 3.19
CA PHE A 148 -5.84 14.53 2.79
C PHE A 148 -6.84 14.79 3.92
N VAL A 149 -6.54 14.41 5.16
CA VAL A 149 -7.43 14.69 6.29
C VAL A 149 -7.62 16.18 6.50
N THR A 150 -6.55 16.97 6.47
CA THR A 150 -6.62 18.42 6.68
C THR A 150 -7.33 19.15 5.53
N GLN A 151 -7.27 18.62 4.32
CA GLN A 151 -7.90 19.18 3.12
C GLN A 151 -9.29 18.62 2.84
N ALA A 152 -9.81 17.70 3.66
CA ALA A 152 -11.10 17.05 3.44
C ALA A 152 -12.28 18.03 3.35
N ASN A 153 -12.24 19.13 4.11
CA ASN A 153 -13.24 20.20 4.09
C ASN A 153 -12.80 21.42 3.26
N GLY A 154 -11.75 21.26 2.46
CA GLY A 154 -11.27 22.30 1.56
C GLY A 154 -12.19 22.49 0.34
N PRO A 155 -11.89 23.51 -0.50
CA PRO A 155 -12.76 23.87 -1.61
C PRO A 155 -12.83 22.81 -2.71
N ASP A 156 -11.93 21.83 -2.72
CA ASP A 156 -11.78 20.94 -3.89
C ASP A 156 -11.20 19.53 -3.55
N PRO A 157 -11.94 18.69 -2.78
CA PRO A 157 -11.57 17.31 -2.61
C PRO A 157 -11.93 16.51 -3.88
N MET A 158 -10.93 16.15 -4.69
CA MET A 158 -11.12 15.45 -5.96
C MET A 158 -10.41 14.10 -6.01
N LEU A 159 -11.01 13.13 -6.73
CA LEU A 159 -10.43 11.82 -7.00
C LEU A 159 -9.02 11.92 -7.62
N GLN A 160 -8.77 12.92 -8.47
CA GLN A 160 -7.48 13.13 -9.12
C GLN A 160 -6.33 13.36 -8.14
N ARG A 161 -6.58 13.96 -6.98
CA ARG A 161 -5.54 14.11 -5.93
C ARG A 161 -5.13 12.76 -5.33
N LEU A 162 -6.12 11.88 -5.11
CA LEU A 162 -5.86 10.51 -4.67
C LEU A 162 -5.17 9.70 -5.77
N ALA A 163 -5.53 9.94 -7.03
CA ALA A 163 -4.88 9.32 -8.18
C ALA A 163 -3.41 9.76 -8.34
N GLY A 164 -3.11 11.03 -8.11
CA GLY A 164 -1.74 11.53 -8.08
C GLY A 164 -0.89 10.84 -7.00
N TYR A 165 -1.43 10.69 -5.80
CA TYR A 165 -0.78 9.93 -4.73
C TYR A 165 -0.53 8.47 -5.13
N ALA A 166 -1.53 7.78 -5.71
CA ALA A 166 -1.41 6.40 -6.16
C ALA A 166 -0.36 6.24 -7.28
N ALA A 167 -0.25 7.23 -8.19
CA ALA A 167 0.76 7.26 -9.24
C ALA A 167 2.18 7.30 -8.66
N VAL A 168 2.42 8.14 -7.66
CA VAL A 168 3.73 8.20 -6.98
C VAL A 168 4.02 6.88 -6.23
N GLY A 169 3.02 6.29 -5.59
CA GLY A 169 3.13 4.96 -4.97
C GLY A 169 3.53 3.89 -5.99
N ALA A 170 2.93 3.90 -7.19
CA ALA A 170 3.27 2.99 -8.28
C ALA A 170 4.73 3.12 -8.72
N LEU A 171 5.28 4.33 -8.78
CA LEU A 171 6.68 4.57 -9.10
C LEU A 171 7.62 3.94 -8.07
N TYR A 172 7.33 4.05 -6.78
CA TYR A 172 8.14 3.40 -5.74
C TYR A 172 8.11 1.88 -5.86
N PHE A 173 6.96 1.29 -6.16
CA PHE A 173 6.87 -0.16 -6.40
C PHE A 173 7.67 -0.56 -7.64
N LEU A 174 7.59 0.19 -8.74
CA LEU A 174 8.38 -0.07 -9.95
C LEU A 174 9.88 0.02 -9.68
N ILE A 175 10.32 1.06 -9.00
CA ILE A 175 11.75 1.24 -8.64
C ILE A 175 12.20 0.04 -7.79
N SER A 176 11.42 -0.35 -6.77
CA SER A 176 11.77 -1.46 -5.89
C SER A 176 11.85 -2.79 -6.65
N ALA A 177 10.88 -3.06 -7.53
CA ALA A 177 10.87 -4.25 -8.35
C ALA A 177 12.06 -4.30 -9.33
N SER A 178 12.37 -3.15 -9.96
CA SER A 178 13.50 -3.03 -10.90
C SER A 178 14.85 -3.21 -10.22
N VAL A 179 15.03 -2.63 -9.01
CA VAL A 179 16.26 -2.82 -8.21
C VAL A 179 16.44 -4.29 -7.82
N LEU A 180 15.36 -4.99 -7.44
CA LEU A 180 15.43 -6.42 -7.13
C LEU A 180 15.74 -7.27 -8.36
N LEU A 181 15.18 -6.92 -9.54
CA LEU A 181 15.47 -7.58 -10.81
C LEU A 181 16.95 -7.45 -11.17
N TYR A 182 17.49 -6.24 -11.12
CA TYR A 182 18.90 -5.96 -11.45
C TYR A 182 19.89 -6.70 -10.54
N ARG A 183 19.57 -6.78 -9.23
CA ARG A 183 20.41 -7.53 -8.26
C ARG A 183 20.41 -9.03 -8.50
N LYS A 184 19.35 -9.58 -9.08
CA LYS A 184 19.25 -11.02 -9.39
C LYS A 184 20.03 -11.41 -10.64
N SER A 185 20.23 -10.47 -11.57
CA SER A 185 20.94 -10.70 -12.84
C SER A 185 22.47 -10.55 -12.74
N ARG A 186 22.99 -10.18 -11.58
CA ARG A 186 24.41 -10.13 -11.22
C ARG A 186 24.79 -11.26 -10.25
#